data_2d71a98bddebe4d78715b4b4b902471a
#
_entry.id   2d71a98bddebe4d78715b4b4b902471a
#
_cell.length_a   1.000
_cell.length_b   1.000
_cell.length_c   1.000
_cell.angle_alpha   90.00
_cell.angle_beta   90.00
_cell.angle_gamma   90.00
#
_symmetry.space_group_name_H-M   'P 1'
#
loop_
_entity.id
_entity.type
_entity.pdbx_description
1 polymer ?
#
loop_
_entity_poly.entity_id
_entity_poly.type
_entity_poly.pdbx_seq_one_letter_code
_entity_poly.pdbx_strand_id
1 'polypeptide(L)'
;MDTKTILNSVQDNDTFLITYYAKKYQAIISRRGTWTKPKTDTKGKHFVSKNGNDCFIYWDLDAQPNENGNQWRQATNPISVKGTE
;
A
#
# COMPACT_ATOMS: atom_id res chain seq x y z
N MET A 1 -8.56 4.55 11.50
CA MET A 1 -9.25 3.66 10.55
C MET A 1 -8.89 2.23 10.92
N ASP A 2 -9.85 1.34 11.00
CA ASP A 2 -9.54 -0.02 11.39
C ASP A 2 -9.07 -0.88 10.21
N THR A 3 -8.41 -1.98 10.53
CA THR A 3 -7.82 -2.88 9.54
C THR A 3 -8.84 -3.43 8.56
N LYS A 4 -10.04 -3.74 9.03
CA LYS A 4 -11.09 -4.32 8.20
C LYS A 4 -11.56 -3.32 7.13
N THR A 5 -11.73 -2.06 7.51
CA THR A 5 -12.12 -1.01 6.57
C THR A 5 -11.04 -0.81 5.50
N ILE A 6 -9.77 -0.81 5.92
CA ILE A 6 -8.65 -0.66 5.00
C ILE A 6 -8.58 -1.84 4.03
N LEU A 7 -8.71 -3.07 4.53
CA LEU A 7 -8.70 -4.26 3.69
C LEU A 7 -9.82 -4.26 2.66
N ASN A 8 -11.02 -3.88 3.08
CA ASN A 8 -12.15 -3.80 2.15
C ASN A 8 -11.87 -2.79 1.03
N SER A 9 -11.27 -1.66 1.39
CA SER A 9 -10.92 -0.64 0.39
C SER A 9 -9.93 -1.16 -0.64
N VAL A 10 -8.90 -1.89 -0.22
CA VAL A 10 -7.89 -2.41 -1.17
C VAL A 10 -8.38 -3.62 -1.95
N GLN A 11 -9.36 -4.37 -1.42
CA GLN A 11 -9.93 -5.51 -2.14
C GLN A 11 -10.97 -5.09 -3.17
N ASP A 12 -11.74 -4.06 -2.83
CA ASP A 12 -12.83 -3.59 -3.68
C ASP A 12 -12.34 -2.70 -4.84
N ASN A 13 -11.14 -2.12 -4.71
CA ASN A 13 -10.61 -1.19 -5.69
C ASN A 13 -9.20 -1.60 -6.09
N ASP A 14 -8.98 -1.80 -7.38
CA ASP A 14 -7.64 -2.13 -7.87
C ASP A 14 -6.66 -0.98 -7.69
N THR A 15 -7.14 0.26 -7.84
CA THR A 15 -6.33 1.46 -7.66
C THR A 15 -6.84 2.24 -6.46
N PHE A 16 -5.92 2.69 -5.61
CA PHE A 16 -6.27 3.42 -4.40
C PHE A 16 -5.23 4.48 -4.09
N LEU A 17 -5.62 5.42 -3.26
CA LEU A 17 -4.71 6.40 -2.67
C LEU A 17 -4.49 5.98 -1.22
N ILE A 18 -3.25 5.67 -0.87
CA ILE A 18 -2.87 5.28 0.48
C ILE A 18 -2.03 6.38 1.12
N THR A 19 -2.40 6.74 2.34
CA THR A 19 -1.73 7.79 3.11
C THR A 19 -1.12 7.15 4.36
N TYR A 20 0.16 7.36 4.55
CA TYR A 20 0.87 6.78 5.68
C TYR A 20 2.13 7.59 6.00
N TYR A 21 2.69 7.36 7.20
CA TYR A 21 3.95 7.97 7.59
C TYR A 21 5.12 7.17 7.00
N ALA A 22 5.93 7.83 6.17
CA ALA A 22 7.09 7.21 5.54
C ALA A 22 8.35 7.59 6.30
N LYS A 23 8.97 6.61 6.94
CA LYS A 23 10.21 6.82 7.70
C LYS A 23 11.34 7.36 6.83
N LYS A 24 11.39 6.91 5.57
CA LYS A 24 12.40 7.36 4.63
C LYS A 24 12.40 8.88 4.44
N TYR A 25 11.21 9.46 4.41
CA TYR A 25 11.04 10.90 4.20
C TYR A 25 10.74 11.64 5.50
N GLN A 26 10.54 10.92 6.60
CA GLN A 26 10.14 11.46 7.89
C GLN A 26 8.91 12.37 7.77
N ALA A 27 7.95 11.94 6.97
CA ALA A 27 6.76 12.73 6.67
C ALA A 27 5.58 11.83 6.32
N ILE A 28 4.37 12.37 6.49
CA ILE A 28 3.16 11.71 6.02
C ILE A 28 3.06 11.95 4.51
N ILE A 29 2.93 10.87 3.76
CA ILE A 29 2.83 10.95 2.30
C ILE A 29 1.58 10.23 1.82
N SER A 30 1.12 10.59 0.64
CA SER A 30 0.03 9.91 -0.07
C SER A 30 0.57 9.37 -1.38
N ARG A 31 0.26 8.10 -1.67
CA ARG A 31 0.74 7.44 -2.88
C ARG A 31 -0.42 6.72 -3.57
N ARG A 32 -0.38 6.73 -4.89
CA ARG A 32 -1.30 5.90 -5.67
C ARG A 32 -0.72 4.50 -5.77
N GLY A 33 -1.56 3.53 -5.53
CA GLY A 33 -1.12 2.15 -5.57
C GLY A 33 -2.20 1.23 -6.10
N THR A 34 -1.80 -0.01 -6.34
CA THR A 34 -2.73 -1.06 -6.69
C THR A 34 -2.41 -2.30 -5.87
N TRP A 35 -3.46 -3.06 -5.56
CA TRP A 35 -3.30 -4.30 -4.80
C TRP A 35 -2.68 -5.40 -5.65
N THR A 36 -2.88 -5.33 -6.96
CA THR A 36 -2.39 -6.34 -7.91
C THR A 36 -1.30 -5.73 -8.78
N LYS A 37 -0.18 -6.43 -8.91
CA LYS A 37 0.88 -6.00 -9.82
C LYS A 37 0.35 -5.97 -11.24
N PRO A 38 0.46 -4.83 -11.97
CA PRO A 38 -0.07 -4.73 -13.33
C PRO A 38 0.44 -5.84 -14.24
N LYS A 39 -0.43 -6.35 -15.08
CA LYS A 39 -0.16 -7.40 -16.06
C LYS A 39 0.16 -8.77 -15.45
N THR A 40 -0.09 -8.94 -14.15
CA THR A 40 0.12 -10.22 -13.47
C THR A 40 -1.02 -10.46 -12.50
N ASP A 41 -1.05 -11.67 -11.91
CA ASP A 41 -2.01 -12.02 -10.86
C ASP A 41 -1.39 -11.88 -9.46
N THR A 42 -0.16 -11.37 -9.38
CA THR A 42 0.52 -11.21 -8.10
C THR A 42 -0.14 -10.11 -7.28
N LYS A 43 -0.53 -10.44 -6.06
CA LYS A 43 -1.21 -9.51 -5.15
C LYS A 43 -0.30 -9.13 -4.00
N GLY A 44 -0.58 -7.95 -3.44
CA GLY A 44 0.09 -7.50 -2.23
C GLY A 44 -0.26 -8.36 -1.03
N LYS A 45 0.22 -7.94 0.12
CA LYS A 45 0.04 -8.68 1.37
C LYS A 45 -0.38 -7.73 2.47
N HIS A 46 -1.20 -8.24 3.37
CA HIS A 46 -1.46 -7.60 4.66
C HIS A 46 -0.97 -8.53 5.75
N PHE A 47 -0.22 -8.01 6.70
CA PHE A 47 0.21 -8.78 7.87
C PHE A 47 0.35 -7.84 9.07
N VAL A 48 0.35 -8.45 10.26
CA VAL A 48 0.57 -7.73 11.51
C VAL A 48 1.98 -8.06 11.98
N SER A 49 2.78 -7.02 12.23
CA SER A 49 4.16 -7.20 12.70
C SER A 49 4.18 -7.71 14.15
N LYS A 50 5.37 -8.11 14.61
CA LYS A 50 5.56 -8.55 16.00
C LYS A 50 5.15 -7.47 17.00
N ASN A 51 5.26 -6.20 16.63
CA ASN A 51 4.92 -5.06 17.46
C ASN A 51 3.44 -4.67 17.37
N GLY A 52 2.64 -5.43 16.65
CA GLY A 52 1.21 -5.15 16.50
C GLY A 52 0.88 -4.10 15.46
N ASN A 53 1.80 -3.77 14.56
CA ASN A 53 1.58 -2.80 13.50
C ASN A 53 0.96 -3.46 12.27
N ASP A 54 -0.06 -2.83 11.70
CA ASP A 54 -0.65 -3.26 10.43
C ASP A 54 0.28 -2.87 9.29
N CYS A 55 0.71 -3.85 8.51
CA CYS A 55 1.63 -3.64 7.40
C CYS A 55 0.98 -4.07 6.10
N PHE A 56 1.03 -3.17 5.11
CA PHE A 56 0.48 -3.43 3.78
C PHE A 56 1.60 -3.34 2.76
N ILE A 57 1.77 -4.39 1.97
CA ILE A 57 2.68 -4.37 0.83
C ILE A 57 1.82 -4.22 -0.42
N TYR A 58 2.04 -3.15 -1.14
CA TYR A 58 1.26 -2.79 -2.32
C TYR A 58 2.18 -2.38 -3.47
N TRP A 59 1.65 -2.41 -4.69
CA TRP A 59 2.37 -1.93 -5.86
C TRP A 59 2.19 -0.42 -5.98
N ASP A 60 3.29 0.34 -5.84
CA ASP A 60 3.26 1.79 -5.86
C ASP A 60 3.39 2.28 -7.30
N LEU A 61 2.31 2.86 -7.82
CA LEU A 61 2.26 3.32 -9.20
C LEU A 61 3.14 4.55 -9.46
N ASP A 62 3.45 5.31 -8.41
CA ASP A 62 4.25 6.53 -8.50
C ASP A 62 5.71 6.32 -8.11
N ALA A 63 6.07 5.13 -7.65
CA ALA A 63 7.45 4.85 -7.25
C ALA A 63 8.35 4.67 -8.48
N GLN A 64 9.59 5.11 -8.34
CA GLN A 64 10.60 4.78 -9.32
C GLN A 64 10.97 3.31 -9.14
N PRO A 65 10.94 2.50 -10.21
CA PRO A 65 11.36 1.11 -10.09
C PRO A 65 12.84 1.03 -9.74
N ASN A 66 13.19 0.06 -8.90
CA ASN A 66 14.61 -0.20 -8.63
C ASN A 66 15.24 -0.94 -9.84
N GLU A 67 16.49 -1.38 -9.68
CA GLU A 67 17.22 -2.07 -10.75
C GLU A 67 16.49 -3.30 -11.29
N ASN A 68 15.64 -3.91 -10.46
CA ASN A 68 14.88 -5.10 -10.82
C ASN A 68 13.45 -4.77 -11.27
N GLY A 69 13.13 -3.50 -11.40
CA GLY A 69 11.79 -3.07 -11.76
C GLY A 69 10.77 -3.22 -10.63
N ASN A 70 11.24 -3.35 -9.40
CA ASN A 70 10.37 -3.57 -8.25
C ASN A 70 9.78 -2.26 -7.73
N GLN A 71 8.46 -2.19 -7.72
CA GLN A 71 7.71 -1.05 -7.17
C GLN A 71 6.86 -1.44 -5.96
N TRP A 72 7.09 -2.65 -5.41
CA TRP A 72 6.43 -3.03 -4.16
C TRP A 72 6.93 -2.16 -3.02
N ARG A 73 5.99 -1.65 -2.23
CA ARG A 73 6.31 -0.79 -1.09
C ARG A 73 5.49 -1.23 0.11
N GLN A 74 6.01 -0.94 1.29
CA GLN A 74 5.34 -1.27 2.54
C GLN A 74 4.82 0.01 3.20
N ALA A 75 3.53 0.00 3.53
CA ALA A 75 2.90 1.02 4.35
C ALA A 75 2.61 0.43 5.72
N THR A 76 3.11 1.07 6.77
CA THR A 76 2.90 0.64 8.16
C THR A 76 1.86 1.54 8.81
N ASN A 77 0.83 0.94 9.39
CA ASN A 77 -0.28 1.66 10.04
C ASN A 77 -0.82 2.79 9.15
N PRO A 78 -1.31 2.48 7.94
CA PRO A 78 -1.80 3.53 7.06
C PRO A 78 -2.90 4.35 7.71
N ILE A 79 -2.86 5.66 7.48
CA ILE A 79 -3.82 6.60 8.03
C ILE A 79 -5.15 6.49 7.29
N SER A 80 -5.09 6.34 5.97
CA SER A 80 -6.28 6.16 5.16
C SER A 80 -5.96 5.43 3.87
N VAL A 81 -6.97 4.74 3.35
CA VAL A 81 -6.93 4.13 2.02
C VAL A 81 -8.25 4.47 1.35
N LYS A 82 -8.19 5.09 0.19
CA LYS A 82 -9.38 5.47 -0.57
C LYS A 82 -9.28 4.90 -1.98
N GLY A 83 -10.36 4.27 -2.44
CA GLY A 83 -10.42 3.82 -3.82
C GLY A 83 -10.36 5.01 -4.77
N THR A 84 -9.65 4.84 -5.88
CA THR A 84 -9.62 5.80 -6.97
C THR A 84 -10.05 5.12 -8.25
N GLU A 85 -10.75 5.86 -9.07
CA GLU A 85 -11.17 5.36 -10.38
C GLU A 85 -10.31 5.95 -11.47
#